data_1e626fa466770417360030b98bc77096
#
_entry.id   1e626fa466770417360030b98bc77096
#
_cell.length_a   1.000
_cell.length_b   1.000
_cell.length_c   1.000
_cell.angle_alpha   90.00
_cell.angle_beta   90.00
_cell.angle_gamma   90.00
#
_symmetry.space_group_name_H-M   'P 1'
#
loop_
_entity.id
_entity.type
_entity.pdbx_description
1 polymer ?
#
loop_
_entity_poly.entity_id
_entity_poly.type
_entity_poly.pdbx_seq_one_letter_code
_entity_poly.pdbx_strand_id
1 'polypeptide(L)'
;MNTPLKLIAMLTGICLSVISETVLAQTNAQTSPLRFGGYAEVYYTQDFNRPDNHTRPGFLYSHNRSNEVNLNLAYVKASYSADRVRSNLALAAGTYMSANYAAENDVMKNVYEANVGVRLSAKHDLWIDAGIMPSHLGFESAVGKDNWALTRSLFAENSPYFETGAKITYTTADGRWMMSALVLNGWQRIRRVDGNNTLSFGHQLTFKPTERLTLNSGSFVGSDQADSIRQMRYFHNLYAIYQVSERFGLTAGFDIGAQQQKKGSKDYEVWYTPVLLARYAASDKVSLTARGEYYQDKKTVIIASDSPNGFQTFGYSVNIDYHILSNVIWRTELRNLNSKDAVFTDRNQRLTDNSFTATTALAISF
;
A
#
# COMPACT_ATOMS: atom_id res chain seq x y z
N MET A 1 15.99 -33.39 -39.03
CA MET A 1 14.82 -33.55 -38.14
C MET A 1 15.28 -34.29 -36.90
N ASN A 2 15.47 -33.61 -35.76
CA ASN A 2 15.63 -34.16 -34.38
C ASN A 2 16.28 -33.12 -33.49
N THR A 3 15.49 -32.08 -33.01
CA THR A 3 16.02 -31.18 -31.99
C THR A 3 14.96 -30.43 -31.14
N PRO A 4 13.76 -30.95 -30.88
CA PRO A 4 12.99 -30.35 -29.77
C PRO A 4 12.86 -31.26 -28.54
N LEU A 5 13.23 -32.54 -28.60
CA LEU A 5 12.96 -33.44 -27.45
C LEU A 5 14.00 -33.39 -26.33
N LYS A 6 15.21 -32.88 -26.58
CA LYS A 6 16.29 -32.80 -25.56
C LYS A 6 16.18 -31.58 -24.64
N LEU A 7 15.46 -30.54 -25.05
CA LEU A 7 15.32 -29.32 -24.23
C LEU A 7 14.23 -29.48 -23.14
N ILE A 8 13.20 -30.27 -23.42
CA ILE A 8 12.12 -30.55 -22.47
C ILE A 8 12.56 -31.48 -21.34
N ALA A 9 13.45 -32.43 -21.65
CA ALA A 9 14.01 -33.35 -20.66
C ALA A 9 14.99 -32.67 -19.68
N MET A 10 15.62 -31.56 -20.08
CA MET A 10 16.55 -30.83 -19.24
C MET A 10 15.85 -29.87 -18.26
N LEU A 11 14.71 -29.33 -18.63
CA LEU A 11 13.89 -28.47 -17.77
C LEU A 11 13.09 -29.27 -16.72
N THR A 12 12.67 -30.49 -17.04
CA THR A 12 12.00 -31.38 -16.08
C THR A 12 12.95 -32.00 -15.07
N GLY A 13 14.24 -32.19 -15.40
CA GLY A 13 15.27 -32.69 -14.49
C GLY A 13 15.67 -31.70 -13.41
N ILE A 14 15.61 -30.39 -13.69
CA ILE A 14 15.99 -29.34 -12.73
C ILE A 14 14.87 -29.07 -11.72
N CYS A 15 13.62 -29.23 -12.10
CA CYS A 15 12.48 -29.08 -11.16
C CYS A 15 12.34 -30.25 -10.16
N LEU A 16 12.78 -31.45 -10.53
CA LEU A 16 12.68 -32.62 -9.64
C LEU A 16 13.84 -32.75 -8.64
N SER A 17 15.00 -32.14 -8.91
CA SER A 17 16.14 -32.15 -7.97
C SER A 17 16.00 -31.14 -6.84
N VAL A 18 15.18 -30.09 -6.98
CA VAL A 18 14.93 -29.08 -5.92
C VAL A 18 13.89 -29.56 -4.90
N ILE A 19 13.04 -30.53 -5.25
CA ILE A 19 11.97 -31.03 -4.36
C ILE A 19 12.50 -32.13 -3.40
N SER A 20 13.61 -32.81 -3.71
CA SER A 20 14.12 -33.90 -2.89
C SER A 20 15.02 -33.47 -1.71
N GLU A 21 15.52 -32.23 -1.69
CA GLU A 21 16.34 -31.74 -0.57
C GLU A 21 15.55 -31.12 0.58
N THR A 22 14.26 -30.82 0.40
CA THR A 22 13.43 -30.20 1.44
C THR A 22 12.82 -31.17 2.43
N VAL A 23 12.95 -32.48 2.27
CA VAL A 23 12.36 -33.50 3.15
C VAL A 23 13.32 -33.96 4.26
N LEU A 24 14.61 -33.65 4.21
CA LEU A 24 15.61 -34.11 5.22
C LEU A 24 16.02 -33.02 6.24
N ALA A 25 15.46 -31.81 6.21
CA ALA A 25 15.81 -30.72 7.14
C ALA A 25 14.85 -30.54 8.32
N GLN A 26 14.07 -31.56 8.67
CA GLN A 26 13.17 -31.49 9.85
C GLN A 26 13.74 -32.25 11.07
N THR A 27 14.93 -31.89 11.50
CA THR A 27 15.36 -32.22 12.89
C THR A 27 16.37 -31.18 13.36
N ASN A 28 15.92 -30.33 14.24
CA ASN A 28 16.51 -29.21 14.98
C ASN A 28 16.04 -27.85 14.49
N ALA A 29 14.92 -27.40 15.04
CA ALA A 29 14.37 -26.07 14.82
C ALA A 29 15.18 -24.98 15.55
N GLN A 30 16.41 -24.76 15.15
CA GLN A 30 17.03 -23.47 15.25
C GLN A 30 16.42 -22.65 14.13
N THR A 31 15.48 -21.76 14.46
CA THR A 31 14.81 -20.91 13.47
C THR A 31 15.88 -20.16 12.69
N SER A 32 16.06 -20.51 11.42
CA SER A 32 17.01 -19.81 10.55
C SER A 32 16.75 -18.29 10.62
N PRO A 33 17.77 -17.45 10.79
CA PRO A 33 17.59 -16.00 10.74
C PRO A 33 17.10 -15.51 9.37
N LEU A 34 17.25 -16.32 8.34
CA LEU A 34 16.75 -16.05 6.98
C LEU A 34 15.43 -16.79 6.76
N ARG A 35 14.42 -16.03 6.33
CA ARG A 35 13.07 -16.54 6.00
C ARG A 35 12.71 -16.11 4.59
N PHE A 36 12.05 -17.00 3.87
CA PHE A 36 11.44 -16.70 2.57
C PHE A 36 9.93 -16.70 2.70
N GLY A 37 9.28 -15.87 1.90
CA GLY A 37 7.82 -15.80 1.82
C GLY A 37 7.40 -15.24 0.49
N GLY A 38 6.11 -15.34 0.20
CA GLY A 38 5.54 -14.81 -1.02
C GLY A 38 4.06 -14.48 -0.87
N TYR A 39 3.57 -13.76 -1.85
CA TYR A 39 2.18 -13.35 -1.97
C TYR A 39 1.79 -13.28 -3.43
N ALA A 40 0.56 -13.65 -3.75
CA ALA A 40 -0.03 -13.39 -5.05
C ALA A 40 -1.53 -13.12 -4.89
N GLU A 41 -2.02 -12.06 -5.57
CA GLU A 41 -3.42 -11.67 -5.62
C GLU A 41 -3.84 -11.45 -7.05
N VAL A 42 -4.71 -12.33 -7.55
CA VAL A 42 -5.41 -12.18 -8.83
C VAL A 42 -6.80 -11.63 -8.59
N TYR A 43 -7.29 -10.81 -9.50
CA TYR A 43 -8.59 -10.16 -9.36
C TYR A 43 -9.34 -10.02 -10.69
N TYR A 44 -10.62 -9.77 -10.58
CA TYR A 44 -11.49 -9.28 -11.63
C TYR A 44 -12.34 -8.14 -11.09
N THR A 45 -12.38 -7.02 -11.79
CA THR A 45 -13.27 -5.90 -11.49
C THR A 45 -14.29 -5.74 -12.62
N GLN A 46 -15.56 -5.92 -12.33
CA GLN A 46 -16.65 -5.48 -13.19
C GLN A 46 -16.83 -3.99 -12.97
N ASP A 47 -16.41 -3.17 -13.92
CA ASP A 47 -16.74 -1.75 -13.96
C ASP A 47 -18.01 -1.58 -14.80
N PHE A 48 -19.06 -1.03 -14.19
CA PHE A 48 -20.34 -0.87 -14.88
C PHE A 48 -20.36 0.31 -15.85
N ASN A 49 -19.38 1.21 -15.76
CA ASN A 49 -19.14 2.25 -16.75
C ASN A 49 -18.51 1.68 -18.04
N ARG A 50 -17.80 0.54 -17.94
CA ARG A 50 -17.18 -0.19 -19.06
C ARG A 50 -16.27 0.68 -19.93
N PRO A 51 -15.22 1.31 -19.36
CA PRO A 51 -14.29 2.10 -20.15
C PRO A 51 -13.63 1.23 -21.24
N ASP A 52 -13.53 1.72 -22.47
CA ASP A 52 -13.02 0.96 -23.63
C ASP A 52 -11.57 0.49 -23.46
N ASN A 53 -10.76 1.24 -22.72
CA ASN A 53 -9.36 0.92 -22.47
C ASN A 53 -9.16 -0.04 -21.29
N HIS A 54 -10.23 -0.55 -20.68
CA HIS A 54 -10.20 -1.42 -19.49
C HIS A 54 -9.43 -0.82 -18.30
N THR A 55 -9.24 0.51 -18.27
CA THR A 55 -8.47 1.19 -17.22
C THR A 55 -9.41 2.03 -16.36
N ARG A 56 -9.33 1.84 -15.06
CA ARG A 56 -10.03 2.65 -14.08
C ARG A 56 -9.33 4.02 -13.93
N PRO A 57 -9.99 5.03 -13.33
CA PRO A 57 -9.40 6.36 -13.16
C PRO A 57 -8.00 6.32 -12.52
N GLY A 58 -7.11 7.22 -12.96
CA GLY A 58 -5.70 7.22 -12.59
C GLY A 58 -5.38 7.47 -11.12
N PHE A 59 -6.36 7.86 -10.31
CA PHE A 59 -6.25 7.98 -8.85
C PHE A 59 -6.59 6.69 -8.09
N LEU A 60 -6.87 5.58 -8.80
CA LEU A 60 -7.04 4.23 -8.28
C LEU A 60 -5.87 3.38 -8.76
N TYR A 61 -4.90 3.17 -7.90
CA TYR A 61 -3.66 2.48 -8.24
C TYR A 61 -3.77 0.95 -8.06
N SER A 62 -4.54 0.51 -7.07
CA SER A 62 -4.80 -0.91 -6.83
C SER A 62 -6.04 -1.35 -7.61
N HIS A 63 -6.02 -2.60 -8.13
CA HIS A 63 -7.14 -3.17 -8.90
C HIS A 63 -7.60 -2.24 -10.05
N ASN A 64 -6.63 -1.62 -10.73
CA ASN A 64 -6.87 -0.52 -11.67
C ASN A 64 -7.26 -0.95 -13.09
N ARG A 65 -7.31 -2.28 -13.35
CA ARG A 65 -7.85 -2.83 -14.59
C ARG A 65 -9.27 -3.32 -14.37
N SER A 66 -10.11 -3.25 -15.40
CA SER A 66 -11.51 -3.63 -15.32
C SER A 66 -11.94 -4.51 -16.49
N ASN A 67 -12.98 -5.34 -16.26
CA ASN A 67 -13.60 -6.22 -17.23
C ASN A 67 -12.61 -7.25 -17.83
N GLU A 68 -11.58 -7.59 -17.09
CA GLU A 68 -10.57 -8.62 -17.39
C GLU A 68 -10.00 -9.20 -16.10
N VAL A 69 -9.51 -10.44 -16.15
CA VAL A 69 -8.75 -11.02 -15.04
C VAL A 69 -7.34 -10.48 -15.07
N ASN A 70 -6.82 -10.04 -13.91
CA ASN A 70 -5.49 -9.47 -13.84
C ASN A 70 -4.78 -9.81 -12.51
N LEU A 71 -3.47 -9.60 -12.46
CA LEU A 71 -2.63 -9.72 -11.27
C LEU A 71 -2.52 -8.34 -10.62
N ASN A 72 -3.04 -8.18 -9.39
CA ASN A 72 -2.88 -6.93 -8.65
C ASN A 72 -1.45 -6.80 -8.12
N LEU A 73 -1.02 -7.75 -7.31
CA LEU A 73 0.31 -7.79 -6.71
C LEU A 73 0.75 -9.23 -6.52
N ALA A 74 1.97 -9.56 -6.96
CA ALA A 74 2.68 -10.75 -6.53
C ALA A 74 4.11 -10.38 -6.17
N TYR A 75 4.65 -10.98 -5.09
CA TYR A 75 6.03 -10.79 -4.70
C TYR A 75 6.65 -12.07 -4.12
N VAL A 76 7.97 -12.13 -4.19
CA VAL A 76 8.81 -13.01 -3.37
C VAL A 76 9.67 -12.16 -2.46
N LYS A 77 9.79 -12.57 -1.20
CA LYS A 77 10.50 -11.82 -0.17
C LYS A 77 11.47 -12.70 0.59
N ALA A 78 12.70 -12.21 0.79
CA ALA A 78 13.67 -12.72 1.73
C ALA A 78 13.77 -11.75 2.91
N SER A 79 13.63 -12.24 4.12
CA SER A 79 13.76 -11.46 5.35
C SER A 79 14.85 -12.09 6.23
N TYR A 80 15.84 -11.31 6.62
CA TYR A 80 16.88 -11.70 7.55
C TYR A 80 16.68 -10.95 8.87
N SER A 81 16.69 -11.68 9.98
CA SER A 81 16.57 -11.09 11.33
C SER A 81 17.45 -11.85 12.30
N ALA A 82 18.44 -11.16 12.83
CA ALA A 82 19.35 -11.62 13.89
C ALA A 82 19.29 -10.63 15.07
N ASP A 83 20.08 -10.86 16.13
CA ASP A 83 20.01 -10.07 17.36
C ASP A 83 20.09 -8.54 17.12
N ARG A 84 21.02 -8.11 16.29
CA ARG A 84 21.30 -6.68 16.08
C ARG A 84 21.20 -6.21 14.63
N VAL A 85 20.79 -7.08 13.71
CA VAL A 85 20.72 -6.77 12.28
C VAL A 85 19.44 -7.34 11.71
N ARG A 86 18.78 -6.55 10.86
CA ARG A 86 17.64 -6.98 10.05
C ARG A 86 17.78 -6.49 8.62
N SER A 87 17.22 -7.23 7.69
CA SER A 87 17.18 -6.84 6.28
C SER A 87 16.00 -7.47 5.59
N ASN A 88 15.44 -6.77 4.61
CA ASN A 88 14.40 -7.27 3.75
C ASN A 88 14.77 -7.01 2.29
N LEU A 89 14.48 -7.98 1.43
CA LEU A 89 14.51 -7.83 -0.01
C LEU A 89 13.25 -8.47 -0.59
N ALA A 90 12.45 -7.70 -1.33
CA ALA A 90 11.29 -8.20 -2.03
C ALA A 90 11.23 -7.66 -3.45
N LEU A 91 11.01 -8.58 -4.41
CA LEU A 91 10.76 -8.26 -5.80
C LEU A 91 9.31 -8.56 -6.11
N ALA A 92 8.64 -7.63 -6.80
CA ALA A 92 7.22 -7.71 -7.07
C ALA A 92 6.86 -7.37 -8.52
N ALA A 93 5.68 -7.83 -8.93
CA ALA A 93 5.05 -7.55 -10.21
C ALA A 93 3.53 -7.44 -10.04
N GLY A 94 2.86 -6.88 -11.04
CA GLY A 94 1.42 -6.72 -11.08
C GLY A 94 1.01 -5.29 -11.42
N THR A 95 -0.30 -5.08 -11.54
CA THR A 95 -0.86 -3.77 -11.91
C THR A 95 -0.60 -2.71 -10.83
N TYR A 96 -0.54 -3.12 -9.56
CA TYR A 96 -0.14 -2.27 -8.44
C TYR A 96 1.28 -1.70 -8.64
N MET A 97 2.27 -2.57 -8.98
CA MET A 97 3.65 -2.12 -9.20
C MET A 97 3.74 -1.18 -10.39
N SER A 98 3.08 -1.52 -11.51
CA SER A 98 3.07 -0.69 -12.70
C SER A 98 2.51 0.71 -12.46
N ALA A 99 1.51 0.84 -11.59
CA ALA A 99 0.87 2.12 -11.27
C ALA A 99 1.63 2.91 -10.20
N ASN A 100 1.91 2.30 -9.04
CA ASN A 100 2.53 3.02 -7.92
C ASN A 100 4.01 3.35 -8.15
N TYR A 101 4.72 2.54 -8.94
CA TYR A 101 6.13 2.73 -9.26
C TYR A 101 6.34 3.33 -10.67
N ALA A 102 5.29 3.88 -11.29
CA ALA A 102 5.35 4.44 -12.64
C ALA A 102 6.42 5.53 -12.81
N ALA A 103 6.70 6.29 -11.75
CA ALA A 103 7.71 7.36 -11.76
C ALA A 103 9.16 6.86 -11.62
N GLU A 104 9.35 5.56 -11.33
CA GLU A 104 10.67 4.98 -11.18
C GLU A 104 11.20 4.41 -12.50
N ASN A 105 12.51 4.18 -12.60
CA ASN A 105 13.15 3.70 -13.82
C ASN A 105 13.43 2.20 -13.77
N ASP A 106 13.35 1.55 -14.95
CA ASP A 106 13.84 0.20 -15.23
C ASP A 106 13.48 -0.82 -14.14
N VAL A 107 14.45 -1.59 -13.69
CA VAL A 107 14.31 -2.66 -12.69
C VAL A 107 13.80 -2.13 -11.33
N MET A 108 14.01 -0.85 -11.01
CA MET A 108 13.56 -0.27 -9.76
C MET A 108 12.04 -0.30 -9.60
N LYS A 109 11.29 -0.35 -10.70
CA LYS A 109 9.82 -0.57 -10.69
C LYS A 109 9.39 -1.91 -10.08
N ASN A 110 10.30 -2.86 -9.98
CA ASN A 110 10.03 -4.19 -9.44
C ASN A 110 10.58 -4.40 -8.03
N VAL A 111 11.32 -3.41 -7.49
CA VAL A 111 11.84 -3.47 -6.12
C VAL A 111 10.76 -2.99 -5.15
N TYR A 112 10.05 -3.94 -4.56
CA TYR A 112 8.96 -3.67 -3.63
C TYR A 112 9.47 -3.24 -2.25
N GLU A 113 10.55 -3.88 -1.79
CA GLU A 113 11.22 -3.60 -0.52
C GLU A 113 12.70 -3.96 -0.63
N ALA A 114 13.59 -3.08 -0.15
CA ALA A 114 15.02 -3.36 -0.07
C ALA A 114 15.63 -2.48 1.03
N ASN A 115 15.80 -3.04 2.23
CA ASN A 115 16.30 -2.28 3.38
C ASN A 115 17.18 -3.12 4.28
N VAL A 116 18.00 -2.40 5.04
CA VAL A 116 18.84 -2.95 6.11
C VAL A 116 18.65 -2.12 7.37
N GLY A 117 18.71 -2.79 8.52
CA GLY A 117 18.57 -2.14 9.81
C GLY A 117 19.57 -2.66 10.83
N VAL A 118 19.98 -1.77 11.73
CA VAL A 118 20.89 -2.07 12.84
C VAL A 118 20.26 -1.61 14.15
N ARG A 119 20.31 -2.46 15.17
CA ARG A 119 19.91 -2.12 16.54
C ARG A 119 21.00 -1.29 17.20
N LEU A 120 20.69 -0.05 17.55
CA LEU A 120 21.64 0.89 18.12
C LEU A 120 21.89 0.70 19.61
N SER A 121 20.96 0.03 20.32
CA SER A 121 21.07 -0.16 21.76
C SER A 121 20.92 -1.62 22.15
N ALA A 122 21.76 -2.09 23.06
CA ALA A 122 21.60 -3.42 23.67
C ALA A 122 20.47 -3.46 24.72
N LYS A 123 20.10 -2.28 25.31
CA LYS A 123 19.14 -2.19 26.40
C LYS A 123 17.74 -1.75 25.93
N HIS A 124 17.68 -1.02 24.82
CA HIS A 124 16.46 -0.42 24.32
C HIS A 124 16.16 -0.97 22.92
N ASP A 125 14.88 -1.05 22.57
CA ASP A 125 14.43 -1.37 21.22
C ASP A 125 14.55 -0.13 20.33
N LEU A 126 15.81 0.21 19.99
CA LEU A 126 16.18 1.37 19.19
C LEU A 126 16.90 0.90 17.92
N TRP A 127 16.30 1.19 16.77
CA TRP A 127 16.78 0.75 15.46
C TRP A 127 17.02 1.93 14.53
N ILE A 128 17.97 1.78 13.64
CA ILE A 128 18.08 2.58 12.43
C ILE A 128 17.94 1.65 11.23
N ASP A 129 17.03 1.99 10.31
CA ASP A 129 16.80 1.29 9.05
C ASP A 129 17.06 2.25 7.90
N ALA A 130 17.59 1.74 6.77
CA ALA A 130 17.79 2.53 5.56
C ALA A 130 17.50 1.69 4.32
N GLY A 131 16.95 2.33 3.29
CA GLY A 131 16.60 1.72 2.00
C GLY A 131 15.18 2.00 1.58
N ILE A 132 14.62 1.09 0.75
CA ILE A 132 13.22 1.12 0.28
C ILE A 132 12.39 0.38 1.32
N MET A 133 11.42 1.06 1.90
CA MET A 133 10.60 0.58 3.03
C MET A 133 9.11 0.80 2.74
N PRO A 134 8.20 0.01 3.33
CA PRO A 134 6.79 0.39 3.40
C PRO A 134 6.63 1.75 4.05
N SER A 135 5.64 2.52 3.60
CA SER A 135 5.34 3.84 4.14
C SER A 135 4.96 3.78 5.62
N HIS A 136 5.26 4.86 6.34
CA HIS A 136 4.83 5.08 7.72
C HIS A 136 3.45 5.75 7.81
N LEU A 137 2.86 6.11 6.66
CA LEU A 137 1.59 6.81 6.55
C LEU A 137 0.46 5.82 6.26
N GLY A 138 -0.69 6.04 6.90
CA GLY A 138 -1.89 5.23 6.68
C GLY A 138 -1.92 3.91 7.44
N PHE A 139 -3.06 3.24 7.37
CA PHE A 139 -3.32 1.95 7.99
C PHE A 139 -3.58 0.83 6.98
N GLU A 140 -3.75 1.17 5.70
CA GLU A 140 -3.97 0.19 4.64
C GLU A 140 -2.64 -0.19 3.97
N SER A 141 -2.43 -1.48 3.81
CA SER A 141 -1.24 -2.07 3.18
C SER A 141 -1.42 -2.25 1.68
N ALA A 142 -0.32 -2.26 0.94
CA ALA A 142 -0.31 -2.72 -0.45
C ALA A 142 -0.69 -4.21 -0.59
N VAL A 143 -0.45 -5.00 0.46
CA VAL A 143 -0.82 -6.42 0.52
C VAL A 143 -2.30 -6.56 0.86
N GLY A 144 -3.10 -7.01 -0.09
CA GLY A 144 -4.56 -7.03 0.01
C GLY A 144 -5.11 -7.72 1.24
N LYS A 145 -4.59 -8.90 1.56
CA LYS A 145 -5.07 -9.70 2.69
C LYS A 145 -4.94 -9.03 4.06
N ASP A 146 -4.07 -8.02 4.19
CA ASP A 146 -3.82 -7.33 5.45
C ASP A 146 -4.82 -6.18 5.69
N ASN A 147 -5.71 -5.91 4.75
CA ASN A 147 -6.71 -4.84 4.84
C ASN A 147 -8.11 -5.38 5.13
N TRP A 148 -8.95 -4.56 5.73
CA TRP A 148 -10.34 -4.92 6.04
C TRP A 148 -11.23 -4.93 4.80
N ALA A 149 -11.02 -4.04 3.83
CA ALA A 149 -11.70 -4.04 2.54
C ALA A 149 -10.77 -4.55 1.43
N LEU A 150 -11.31 -5.11 0.35
CA LEU A 150 -10.53 -5.62 -0.78
C LEU A 150 -9.80 -4.48 -1.50
N THR A 151 -10.57 -3.48 -1.95
CA THR A 151 -9.96 -2.30 -2.60
C THR A 151 -9.51 -1.30 -1.55
N ARG A 152 -8.50 -0.49 -1.88
CA ARG A 152 -8.01 0.57 -1.00
C ARG A 152 -8.98 1.75 -0.98
N SER A 153 -9.05 2.43 0.14
CA SER A 153 -9.76 3.71 0.23
C SER A 153 -9.09 4.80 -0.61
N LEU A 154 -9.82 5.85 -0.97
CA LEU A 154 -9.26 7.05 -1.60
C LEU A 154 -8.15 7.68 -0.74
N PHE A 155 -8.29 7.56 0.60
CA PHE A 155 -7.29 7.92 1.60
C PHE A 155 -5.96 7.21 1.34
N ALA A 156 -5.95 5.89 1.19
CA ALA A 156 -4.74 5.10 1.01
C ALA A 156 -4.21 5.17 -0.44
N GLU A 157 -5.10 5.18 -1.45
CA GLU A 157 -4.69 5.24 -2.86
C GLU A 157 -3.88 6.51 -3.19
N ASN A 158 -4.12 7.61 -2.45
CA ASN A 158 -3.55 8.92 -2.76
C ASN A 158 -2.59 9.42 -1.66
N SER A 159 -2.02 8.50 -0.90
CA SER A 159 -0.91 8.68 0.03
C SER A 159 0.23 7.69 -0.27
N PRO A 160 1.47 7.91 0.19
CA PRO A 160 2.58 7.00 -0.11
C PRO A 160 2.38 5.59 0.43
N TYR A 161 2.60 4.58 -0.42
CA TYR A 161 2.69 3.17 -0.01
C TYR A 161 4.12 2.71 0.30
N PHE A 162 5.11 3.37 -0.30
CA PHE A 162 6.52 3.09 -0.05
C PHE A 162 7.29 4.40 0.10
N GLU A 163 8.43 4.30 0.75
CA GLU A 163 9.35 5.41 0.96
C GLU A 163 10.79 4.92 0.88
N THR A 164 11.68 5.80 0.51
CA THR A 164 13.11 5.51 0.51
C THR A 164 13.84 6.57 1.32
N GLY A 165 14.69 6.11 2.22
CA GLY A 165 15.43 6.99 3.11
C GLY A 165 16.04 6.27 4.29
N ALA A 166 16.19 6.97 5.39
CA ALA A 166 16.61 6.44 6.68
C ALA A 166 15.54 6.73 7.74
N LYS A 167 15.32 5.76 8.64
CA LYS A 167 14.35 5.82 9.71
C LYS A 167 14.98 5.37 11.02
N ILE A 168 14.90 6.21 12.05
CA ILE A 168 15.19 5.79 13.42
C ILE A 168 13.87 5.45 14.12
N THR A 169 13.80 4.31 14.80
CA THR A 169 12.60 3.85 15.49
C THR A 169 12.95 3.42 16.91
N TYR A 170 12.15 3.90 17.86
CA TYR A 170 12.19 3.49 19.27
C TYR A 170 10.86 2.91 19.68
N THR A 171 10.88 1.72 20.30
CA THR A 171 9.70 1.11 20.92
C THR A 171 9.92 1.01 22.43
N THR A 172 8.95 1.43 23.23
CA THR A 172 9.02 1.31 24.69
C THR A 172 8.99 -0.16 25.11
N ALA A 173 9.57 -0.45 26.28
CA ALA A 173 9.67 -1.82 26.79
C ALA A 173 8.31 -2.52 27.01
N ASP A 174 7.27 -1.73 27.30
CA ASP A 174 5.88 -2.20 27.44
C ASP A 174 5.15 -2.33 26.07
N GLY A 175 5.81 -1.97 24.96
CA GLY A 175 5.25 -2.03 23.62
C GLY A 175 4.14 -1.02 23.33
N ARG A 176 3.82 -0.12 24.28
CA ARG A 176 2.70 0.83 24.13
C ARG A 176 3.00 1.98 23.18
N TRP A 177 4.25 2.44 23.14
CA TRP A 177 4.68 3.53 22.28
C TRP A 177 5.69 3.07 21.26
N MET A 178 5.48 3.43 20.00
CA MET A 178 6.46 3.38 18.94
C MET A 178 6.60 4.78 18.36
N MET A 179 7.84 5.26 18.29
CA MET A 179 8.18 6.59 17.79
C MET A 179 9.23 6.44 16.69
N SER A 180 9.01 7.11 15.55
CA SER A 180 9.98 7.12 14.46
C SER A 180 10.19 8.54 13.94
N ALA A 181 11.42 8.82 13.54
CA ALA A 181 11.78 10.00 12.76
C ALA A 181 12.45 9.54 11.45
N LEU A 182 12.10 10.19 10.34
CA LEU A 182 12.50 9.79 9.01
C LEU A 182 13.15 10.94 8.24
N VAL A 183 14.16 10.58 7.45
CA VAL A 183 14.72 11.43 6.37
C VAL A 183 14.48 10.68 5.07
N LEU A 184 13.81 11.32 4.11
CA LEU A 184 13.23 10.67 2.95
C LEU A 184 13.71 11.33 1.64
N ASN A 185 13.70 10.56 0.56
CA ASN A 185 13.99 11.03 -0.78
C ASN A 185 12.88 11.90 -1.38
N GLY A 186 11.64 11.77 -0.89
CA GLY A 186 10.49 12.53 -1.37
C GLY A 186 9.18 11.80 -1.06
N TRP A 187 8.09 12.26 -1.65
CA TRP A 187 6.76 11.67 -1.55
C TRP A 187 6.65 10.46 -2.47
N GLN A 188 6.77 9.25 -1.94
CA GLN A 188 6.75 8.01 -2.71
C GLN A 188 7.80 8.00 -3.84
N ARG A 189 9.11 8.18 -3.48
CA ARG A 189 10.22 8.25 -4.43
C ARG A 189 11.37 7.33 -4.01
N ILE A 190 11.80 6.43 -4.92
CA ILE A 190 13.07 5.73 -4.79
C ILE A 190 14.19 6.70 -5.21
N ARG A 191 14.06 7.31 -6.38
CA ARG A 191 14.97 8.37 -6.86
C ARG A 191 14.35 9.74 -6.61
N ARG A 192 15.19 10.67 -6.21
CA ARG A 192 14.78 12.08 -6.13
C ARG A 192 14.56 12.64 -7.54
N VAL A 193 13.68 13.60 -7.65
CA VAL A 193 13.48 14.36 -8.89
C VAL A 193 14.78 15.12 -9.21
N ASP A 194 15.16 15.14 -10.48
CA ASP A 194 16.36 15.85 -10.92
C ASP A 194 16.31 17.32 -10.53
N GLY A 195 17.42 17.82 -9.97
CA GLY A 195 17.52 19.19 -9.45
C GLY A 195 16.83 19.41 -8.09
N ASN A 196 16.30 18.36 -7.44
CA ASN A 196 15.78 18.45 -6.08
C ASN A 196 16.85 18.02 -5.06
N ASN A 197 17.40 18.98 -4.30
CA ASN A 197 18.31 18.73 -3.18
C ASN A 197 17.64 18.94 -1.80
N THR A 198 16.37 19.33 -1.78
CA THR A 198 15.59 19.52 -0.55
C THR A 198 15.30 18.17 0.10
N LEU A 199 15.79 17.93 1.31
CA LEU A 199 15.47 16.75 2.10
C LEU A 199 13.99 16.77 2.51
N SER A 200 13.38 15.59 2.53
CA SER A 200 12.04 15.40 3.10
C SER A 200 12.15 14.72 4.46
N PHE A 201 11.21 15.03 5.34
CA PHE A 201 11.19 14.54 6.71
C PHE A 201 9.81 13.97 7.04
N GLY A 202 9.80 13.03 7.97
CA GLY A 202 8.58 12.44 8.50
C GLY A 202 8.71 12.06 9.96
N HIS A 203 7.58 11.88 10.62
CA HIS A 203 7.50 11.21 11.91
C HIS A 203 6.38 10.19 11.90
N GLN A 204 6.49 9.20 12.77
CA GLN A 204 5.40 8.32 13.14
C GLN A 204 5.36 8.15 14.64
N LEU A 205 4.18 8.29 15.21
CA LEU A 205 3.89 8.06 16.61
C LEU A 205 2.71 7.11 16.70
N THR A 206 2.95 5.89 17.20
CA THR A 206 1.89 4.91 17.45
C THR A 206 1.74 4.73 18.95
N PHE A 207 0.50 4.81 19.45
CA PHE A 207 0.15 4.60 20.85
C PHE A 207 -0.91 3.52 20.98
N LYS A 208 -0.61 2.51 21.78
CA LYS A 208 -1.51 1.39 22.13
C LYS A 208 -1.83 1.44 23.61
N PRO A 209 -2.84 2.25 24.04
CA PRO A 209 -3.21 2.34 25.44
C PRO A 209 -3.74 1.01 25.99
N THR A 210 -4.34 0.20 25.13
CA THR A 210 -4.82 -1.15 25.39
C THR A 210 -4.54 -2.04 24.19
N GLU A 211 -4.70 -3.35 24.34
CA GLU A 211 -4.60 -4.32 23.22
C GLU A 211 -5.69 -4.09 22.14
N ARG A 212 -6.78 -3.41 22.50
CA ARG A 212 -7.93 -3.16 21.62
C ARG A 212 -7.90 -1.83 20.88
N LEU A 213 -7.03 -0.90 21.28
CA LEU A 213 -6.97 0.43 20.68
C LEU A 213 -5.57 0.77 20.20
N THR A 214 -5.46 1.10 18.92
CA THR A 214 -4.27 1.67 18.32
C THR A 214 -4.59 3.07 17.81
N LEU A 215 -3.80 4.04 18.23
CA LEU A 215 -3.82 5.41 17.72
C LEU A 215 -2.51 5.66 16.99
N ASN A 216 -2.57 6.34 15.84
CA ASN A 216 -1.37 6.68 15.07
C ASN A 216 -1.42 8.11 14.57
N SER A 217 -0.26 8.74 14.57
CA SER A 217 0.02 10.04 13.94
C SER A 217 1.25 9.90 13.07
N GLY A 218 1.14 10.27 11.81
CA GLY A 218 2.25 10.29 10.85
C GLY A 218 2.31 11.61 10.11
N SER A 219 3.48 12.02 9.64
CA SER A 219 3.61 13.26 8.86
C SER A 219 4.66 13.14 7.76
N PHE A 220 4.53 14.03 6.79
CA PHE A 220 5.53 14.28 5.76
C PHE A 220 5.71 15.80 5.58
N VAL A 221 6.97 16.23 5.47
CA VAL A 221 7.34 17.60 5.11
C VAL A 221 8.45 17.53 4.05
N GLY A 222 8.21 18.05 2.86
CA GLY A 222 9.21 17.98 1.79
C GLY A 222 8.75 18.65 0.50
N SER A 223 9.44 18.36 -0.59
CA SER A 223 9.10 18.82 -1.94
C SER A 223 9.52 17.79 -2.98
N ASP A 224 8.66 17.52 -3.95
CA ASP A 224 8.93 16.67 -5.12
C ASP A 224 9.22 17.49 -6.38
N GLN A 225 9.53 18.77 -6.23
CA GLN A 225 9.89 19.66 -7.33
C GLN A 225 11.39 19.95 -7.30
N ALA A 226 11.96 20.27 -8.47
CA ALA A 226 13.31 20.82 -8.53
C ALA A 226 13.44 22.08 -7.65
N ASP A 227 14.60 22.31 -7.05
CA ASP A 227 14.80 23.44 -6.12
C ASP A 227 14.52 24.81 -6.74
N SER A 228 14.63 24.93 -8.08
CA SER A 228 14.29 26.15 -8.82
C SER A 228 12.82 26.54 -8.73
N ILE A 229 11.91 25.55 -8.67
CA ILE A 229 10.45 25.69 -8.62
C ILE A 229 9.84 25.06 -7.37
N ARG A 230 10.64 24.87 -6.33
CA ARG A 230 10.26 24.16 -5.09
C ARG A 230 8.92 24.62 -4.53
N GLN A 231 8.02 23.64 -4.30
CA GLN A 231 6.77 23.81 -3.59
C GLN A 231 6.78 22.89 -2.38
N MET A 232 6.82 23.48 -1.19
CA MET A 232 6.80 22.70 0.05
C MET A 232 5.42 22.05 0.26
N ARG A 233 5.44 20.76 0.58
CA ARG A 233 4.27 19.95 0.95
C ARG A 233 4.37 19.62 2.42
N TYR A 234 3.27 19.82 3.12
CA TYR A 234 3.03 19.42 4.50
C TYR A 234 1.88 18.45 4.52
N PHE A 235 2.05 17.34 5.18
CA PHE A 235 1.00 16.31 5.24
C PHE A 235 0.96 15.70 6.63
N HIS A 236 -0.25 15.43 7.10
CA HIS A 236 -0.48 14.79 8.38
C HIS A 236 -1.55 13.70 8.22
N ASN A 237 -1.25 12.53 8.76
CA ASN A 237 -2.06 11.33 8.80
C ASN A 237 -2.41 11.01 10.24
N LEU A 238 -3.69 10.82 10.51
CA LEU A 238 -4.20 10.37 11.80
C LEU A 238 -5.09 9.15 11.58
N TYR A 239 -4.94 8.12 12.40
CA TYR A 239 -5.92 7.04 12.43
C TYR A 239 -6.05 6.39 13.81
N ALA A 240 -7.21 5.76 14.00
CA ALA A 240 -7.52 4.93 15.15
C ALA A 240 -8.07 3.59 14.66
N ILE A 241 -7.57 2.49 15.24
CA ILE A 241 -8.12 1.14 15.06
C ILE A 241 -8.63 0.69 16.42
N TYR A 242 -9.91 0.39 16.51
CA TYR A 242 -10.54 -0.01 17.77
C TYR A 242 -11.30 -1.33 17.63
N GLN A 243 -10.83 -2.35 18.35
CA GLN A 243 -11.54 -3.62 18.49
C GLN A 243 -12.58 -3.51 19.58
N VAL A 244 -13.82 -3.17 19.21
CA VAL A 244 -14.95 -2.93 20.13
C VAL A 244 -15.30 -4.22 20.89
N SER A 245 -15.33 -5.36 20.19
CA SER A 245 -15.52 -6.70 20.74
C SER A 245 -14.67 -7.71 19.97
N GLU A 246 -14.69 -8.98 20.36
CA GLU A 246 -13.97 -10.04 19.63
C GLU A 246 -14.37 -10.13 18.15
N ARG A 247 -15.61 -9.76 17.81
CA ARG A 247 -16.15 -9.87 16.44
C ARG A 247 -16.33 -8.53 15.73
N PHE A 248 -16.31 -7.40 16.45
CA PHE A 248 -16.60 -6.10 15.84
C PHE A 248 -15.47 -5.12 16.05
N GLY A 249 -14.98 -4.55 14.97
CA GLY A 249 -13.94 -3.54 14.94
C GLY A 249 -14.33 -2.30 14.13
N LEU A 250 -13.74 -1.17 14.50
CA LEU A 250 -13.85 0.11 13.82
C LEU A 250 -12.47 0.64 13.48
N THR A 251 -12.32 1.24 12.30
CA THR A 251 -11.14 2.00 11.92
C THR A 251 -11.59 3.35 11.38
N ALA A 252 -11.01 4.43 11.91
CA ALA A 252 -11.22 5.78 11.43
C ALA A 252 -9.88 6.40 11.05
N GLY A 253 -9.82 7.03 9.87
CA GLY A 253 -8.65 7.72 9.37
C GLY A 253 -8.98 9.14 8.89
N PHE A 254 -8.02 10.04 9.00
CA PHE A 254 -8.10 11.39 8.50
C PHE A 254 -6.73 11.86 8.02
N ASP A 255 -6.65 12.23 6.74
CA ASP A 255 -5.50 12.88 6.15
C ASP A 255 -5.81 14.34 5.85
N ILE A 256 -4.82 15.18 6.07
CA ILE A 256 -4.83 16.56 5.62
C ILE A 256 -3.45 16.93 5.07
N GLY A 257 -3.43 17.56 3.92
CA GLY A 257 -2.21 18.08 3.34
C GLY A 257 -2.36 19.50 2.83
N ALA A 258 -1.23 20.18 2.74
CA ALA A 258 -1.12 21.54 2.20
C ALA A 258 0.15 21.64 1.37
N GLN A 259 0.05 22.19 0.17
CA GLN A 259 1.20 22.44 -0.71
C GLN A 259 1.26 23.90 -1.11
N GLN A 260 2.48 24.47 -1.10
CA GLN A 260 2.69 25.83 -1.59
C GLN A 260 2.23 25.95 -3.05
N GLN A 261 1.54 27.04 -3.39
CA GLN A 261 1.13 27.33 -4.77
C GLN A 261 2.32 27.51 -5.71
N LYS A 262 3.37 28.13 -5.21
CA LYS A 262 4.66 28.33 -5.91
C LYS A 262 5.79 28.55 -4.90
N LYS A 263 7.02 28.47 -5.36
CA LYS A 263 8.19 28.71 -4.55
C LYS A 263 8.12 30.05 -3.80
N GLY A 264 8.26 29.99 -2.48
CA GLY A 264 8.25 31.17 -1.59
C GLY A 264 6.88 31.78 -1.35
N SER A 265 5.79 31.22 -1.89
CA SER A 265 4.42 31.67 -1.58
C SER A 265 4.08 31.44 -0.12
N LYS A 266 3.27 32.32 0.45
CA LYS A 266 2.59 32.11 1.73
C LYS A 266 1.21 31.47 1.56
N ASP A 267 0.74 31.32 0.31
CA ASP A 267 -0.53 30.70 0.00
C ASP A 267 -0.34 29.20 -0.24
N TYR A 268 -1.27 28.42 0.26
CA TYR A 268 -1.26 26.96 0.21
C TYR A 268 -2.57 26.44 -0.38
N GLU A 269 -2.45 25.37 -1.17
CA GLU A 269 -3.57 24.55 -1.63
C GLU A 269 -3.75 23.38 -0.68
N VAL A 270 -4.97 23.14 -0.22
CA VAL A 270 -5.28 22.16 0.83
C VAL A 270 -6.16 21.06 0.25
N TRP A 271 -5.83 19.81 0.63
CA TRP A 271 -6.69 18.65 0.43
C TRP A 271 -6.88 17.89 1.75
N TYR A 272 -7.94 17.10 1.84
CA TYR A 272 -8.19 16.24 2.99
C TYR A 272 -9.09 15.06 2.63
N THR A 273 -9.00 14.00 3.44
CA THR A 273 -9.78 12.78 3.24
C THR A 273 -10.07 12.07 4.57
N PRO A 274 -11.34 12.06 5.04
CA PRO A 274 -11.79 11.16 6.08
C PRO A 274 -12.17 9.79 5.53
N VAL A 275 -11.95 8.74 6.32
CA VAL A 275 -12.41 7.38 6.04
C VAL A 275 -12.85 6.69 7.32
N LEU A 276 -13.92 5.90 7.22
CA LEU A 276 -14.44 5.06 8.29
C LEU A 276 -14.69 3.66 7.77
N LEU A 277 -14.19 2.65 8.49
CA LEU A 277 -14.46 1.24 8.24
C LEU A 277 -15.07 0.60 9.48
N ALA A 278 -16.06 -0.27 9.25
CA ALA A 278 -16.62 -1.14 10.26
C ALA A 278 -16.51 -2.59 9.79
N ARG A 279 -15.89 -3.45 10.60
CA ARG A 279 -15.70 -4.88 10.28
C ARG A 279 -16.41 -5.75 11.30
N TYR A 280 -17.12 -6.77 10.80
CA TYR A 280 -17.78 -7.78 11.60
C TYR A 280 -17.32 -9.18 11.19
N ALA A 281 -16.69 -9.92 12.12
CA ALA A 281 -16.36 -11.33 11.97
C ALA A 281 -17.61 -12.18 12.23
N ALA A 282 -18.31 -12.57 11.15
CA ALA A 282 -19.53 -13.37 11.24
C ALA A 282 -19.21 -14.81 11.70
N SER A 283 -18.04 -15.32 11.33
CA SER A 283 -17.48 -16.60 11.78
C SER A 283 -15.94 -16.56 11.68
N ASP A 284 -15.26 -17.64 12.03
CA ASP A 284 -13.81 -17.78 11.89
C ASP A 284 -13.35 -17.72 10.41
N LYS A 285 -14.26 -17.97 9.48
CA LYS A 285 -13.96 -17.97 8.04
C LYS A 285 -14.56 -16.79 7.29
N VAL A 286 -15.55 -16.10 7.85
CA VAL A 286 -16.30 -15.07 7.13
C VAL A 286 -16.23 -13.75 7.89
N SER A 287 -15.80 -12.69 7.22
CA SER A 287 -15.93 -11.33 7.73
C SER A 287 -16.60 -10.42 6.70
N LEU A 288 -17.33 -9.43 7.23
CA LEU A 288 -18.00 -8.39 6.47
C LEU A 288 -17.37 -7.04 6.84
N THR A 289 -17.15 -6.19 5.85
CA THR A 289 -16.66 -4.83 6.09
C THR A 289 -17.52 -3.83 5.33
N ALA A 290 -17.91 -2.75 6.00
CA ALA A 290 -18.49 -1.57 5.38
C ALA A 290 -17.49 -0.42 5.45
N ARG A 291 -17.40 0.41 4.40
CA ARG A 291 -16.55 1.60 4.32
C ARG A 291 -17.36 2.79 3.85
N GLY A 292 -17.12 3.95 4.49
CA GLY A 292 -17.52 5.27 4.02
C GLY A 292 -16.27 6.15 3.91
N GLU A 293 -16.14 6.92 2.84
CA GLU A 293 -14.95 7.72 2.55
C GLU A 293 -15.32 8.99 1.81
N TYR A 294 -14.54 10.04 2.01
CA TYR A 294 -14.65 11.28 1.23
C TYR A 294 -13.25 11.79 0.89
N TYR A 295 -13.08 12.35 -0.30
CA TYR A 295 -11.84 13.01 -0.71
C TYR A 295 -12.15 14.39 -1.28
N GLN A 296 -11.44 15.41 -0.81
CA GLN A 296 -11.49 16.75 -1.33
C GLN A 296 -10.11 17.25 -1.71
N ASP A 297 -9.94 17.57 -2.99
CA ASP A 297 -8.76 18.24 -3.56
C ASP A 297 -9.23 19.25 -4.61
N LYS A 298 -9.71 20.40 -4.13
CA LYS A 298 -10.31 21.46 -5.00
C LYS A 298 -9.30 22.06 -5.97
N LYS A 299 -8.01 21.90 -5.72
CA LYS A 299 -6.92 22.51 -6.47
C LYS A 299 -6.06 21.49 -7.19
N THR A 300 -6.51 20.24 -7.21
CA THR A 300 -5.87 19.15 -7.95
C THR A 300 -4.37 18.97 -7.61
N VAL A 301 -4.06 19.11 -6.33
CA VAL A 301 -2.68 19.00 -5.83
C VAL A 301 -2.17 17.56 -5.92
N ILE A 302 -3.02 16.60 -5.55
CA ILE A 302 -2.71 15.17 -5.54
C ILE A 302 -3.42 14.46 -6.67
N ILE A 303 -4.73 14.69 -6.82
CA ILE A 303 -5.55 14.04 -7.84
C ILE A 303 -5.81 15.02 -8.97
N ALA A 304 -5.10 14.84 -10.09
CA ALA A 304 -5.31 15.62 -11.29
C ALA A 304 -6.74 15.44 -11.80
N SER A 305 -7.44 16.54 -12.01
CA SER A 305 -8.79 16.59 -12.56
C SER A 305 -8.98 17.88 -13.33
N ASP A 306 -9.52 17.79 -14.54
CA ASP A 306 -9.88 18.95 -15.38
C ASP A 306 -11.27 19.52 -15.03
N SER A 307 -11.83 19.09 -13.89
CA SER A 307 -13.17 19.50 -13.46
C SER A 307 -13.18 20.89 -12.81
N PRO A 308 -14.27 21.67 -12.95
CA PRO A 308 -14.36 23.05 -12.45
C PRO A 308 -14.18 23.18 -10.93
N ASN A 309 -14.56 22.14 -10.17
CA ASN A 309 -14.49 22.13 -8.70
C ASN A 309 -13.31 21.31 -8.16
N GLY A 310 -12.36 20.90 -9.04
CA GLY A 310 -11.29 19.97 -8.69
C GLY A 310 -11.86 18.59 -8.35
N PHE A 311 -11.16 17.79 -7.54
CA PHE A 311 -11.62 16.46 -7.16
C PHE A 311 -12.37 16.50 -5.82
N GLN A 312 -13.66 16.15 -5.84
CA GLN A 312 -14.52 16.06 -4.66
C GLN A 312 -15.40 14.83 -4.78
N THR A 313 -15.04 13.73 -4.12
CA THR A 313 -15.70 12.43 -4.30
C THR A 313 -16.05 11.80 -2.97
N PHE A 314 -17.29 11.35 -2.84
CA PHE A 314 -17.77 10.51 -1.75
C PHE A 314 -17.80 9.05 -2.21
N GLY A 315 -17.34 8.13 -1.38
CA GLY A 315 -17.34 6.69 -1.65
C GLY A 315 -17.97 5.89 -0.53
N TYR A 316 -18.58 4.77 -0.90
CA TYR A 316 -19.01 3.75 0.05
C TYR A 316 -18.85 2.36 -0.54
N SER A 317 -18.57 1.39 0.30
CA SER A 317 -18.44 -0.01 -0.14
C SER A 317 -18.88 -0.99 0.95
N VAL A 318 -19.22 -2.21 0.47
CA VAL A 318 -19.41 -3.38 1.31
C VAL A 318 -18.55 -4.52 0.77
N ASN A 319 -17.87 -5.21 1.67
CA ASN A 319 -16.92 -6.26 1.33
C ASN A 319 -17.25 -7.53 2.14
N ILE A 320 -17.09 -8.68 1.51
CA ILE A 320 -17.11 -10.00 2.14
C ILE A 320 -15.77 -10.69 1.90
N ASP A 321 -15.21 -11.23 2.97
CA ASP A 321 -14.00 -12.06 2.96
C ASP A 321 -14.37 -13.48 3.35
N TYR A 322 -13.84 -14.47 2.62
CA TYR A 322 -13.96 -15.88 2.93
C TYR A 322 -12.56 -16.53 3.00
N HIS A 323 -12.14 -16.93 4.19
CA HIS A 323 -10.91 -17.67 4.42
C HIS A 323 -11.10 -19.13 4.01
N ILE A 324 -10.64 -19.49 2.81
CA ILE A 324 -10.69 -20.84 2.29
C ILE A 324 -9.74 -21.73 3.09
N LEU A 325 -8.50 -21.24 3.28
CA LEU A 325 -7.46 -21.82 4.10
C LEU A 325 -6.81 -20.71 4.96
N SER A 326 -5.95 -21.06 5.88
CA SER A 326 -5.22 -20.07 6.71
C SER A 326 -4.39 -19.07 5.90
N ASN A 327 -3.96 -19.48 4.70
CA ASN A 327 -3.13 -18.69 3.79
C ASN A 327 -3.80 -18.39 2.45
N VAL A 328 -5.09 -18.75 2.26
CA VAL A 328 -5.86 -18.50 1.04
C VAL A 328 -7.15 -17.79 1.38
N ILE A 329 -7.38 -16.63 0.81
CA ILE A 329 -8.57 -15.81 1.02
C ILE A 329 -9.23 -15.47 -0.32
N TRP A 330 -10.55 -15.64 -0.38
CA TRP A 330 -11.39 -15.10 -1.44
C TRP A 330 -12.15 -13.89 -0.90
N ARG A 331 -12.19 -12.82 -1.69
CA ARG A 331 -12.75 -11.53 -1.32
C ARG A 331 -13.65 -11.00 -2.41
N THR A 332 -14.72 -10.31 -2.04
CA THR A 332 -15.59 -9.62 -2.99
C THR A 332 -16.07 -8.31 -2.38
N GLU A 333 -15.99 -7.23 -3.15
CA GLU A 333 -16.40 -5.89 -2.74
C GLU A 333 -17.29 -5.26 -3.81
N LEU A 334 -18.38 -4.66 -3.36
CA LEU A 334 -19.19 -3.72 -4.13
C LEU A 334 -18.84 -2.32 -3.67
N ARG A 335 -18.46 -1.43 -4.59
CA ARG A 335 -18.07 -0.05 -4.29
C ARG A 335 -18.75 0.92 -5.23
N ASN A 336 -19.22 2.02 -4.67
CA ASN A 336 -19.71 3.16 -5.43
C ASN A 336 -18.92 4.42 -5.06
N LEU A 337 -18.56 5.21 -6.08
CA LEU A 337 -17.94 6.51 -5.97
C LEU A 337 -18.83 7.53 -6.65
N ASN A 338 -19.18 8.60 -5.93
CA ASN A 338 -19.95 9.73 -6.43
C ASN A 338 -19.10 10.99 -6.34
N SER A 339 -18.76 11.58 -7.47
CA SER A 339 -18.02 12.83 -7.54
C SER A 339 -18.96 14.02 -7.76
N LYS A 340 -18.55 15.18 -7.27
CA LYS A 340 -19.27 16.43 -7.52
C LYS A 340 -19.32 16.79 -8.99
N ASP A 341 -18.24 16.54 -9.71
CA ASP A 341 -18.11 16.74 -11.15
C ASP A 341 -17.88 15.39 -11.84
N ALA A 342 -18.10 15.35 -13.14
CA ALA A 342 -17.89 14.17 -13.96
C ALA A 342 -16.38 13.90 -14.13
N VAL A 343 -15.88 12.85 -13.49
CA VAL A 343 -14.45 12.46 -13.47
C VAL A 343 -14.21 11.00 -13.84
N PHE A 344 -15.27 10.22 -14.05
CA PHE A 344 -15.21 8.82 -14.44
C PHE A 344 -15.54 8.69 -15.93
N THR A 345 -14.88 7.79 -16.63
CA THR A 345 -15.10 7.57 -18.07
C THR A 345 -16.04 6.41 -18.33
N ASP A 346 -17.05 6.59 -19.17
CA ASP A 346 -17.94 5.55 -19.66
C ASP A 346 -17.39 4.89 -20.95
N ARG A 347 -18.14 3.89 -21.47
CA ARG A 347 -17.80 3.15 -22.71
C ARG A 347 -17.77 4.02 -23.98
N ASN A 348 -18.40 5.19 -23.94
CA ASN A 348 -18.46 6.13 -25.07
C ASN A 348 -17.45 7.26 -24.91
N GLN A 349 -16.47 7.11 -24.00
CA GLN A 349 -15.48 8.11 -23.63
C GLN A 349 -16.09 9.41 -23.07
N ARG A 350 -17.31 9.35 -22.55
CA ARG A 350 -17.95 10.49 -21.90
C ARG A 350 -17.65 10.44 -20.41
N LEU A 351 -17.51 11.61 -19.82
CA LEU A 351 -17.35 11.73 -18.38
C LEU A 351 -18.72 11.58 -17.68
N THR A 352 -18.70 10.90 -16.53
CA THR A 352 -19.82 10.72 -15.61
C THR A 352 -19.35 10.99 -14.18
N ASP A 353 -20.27 11.36 -13.31
CA ASP A 353 -20.01 11.67 -11.90
C ASP A 353 -20.11 10.44 -10.97
N ASN A 354 -20.49 9.29 -11.53
CA ASN A 354 -20.67 8.05 -10.79
C ASN A 354 -19.82 6.90 -11.33
N SER A 355 -19.26 6.09 -10.43
CA SER A 355 -18.58 4.82 -10.76
C SER A 355 -19.02 3.75 -9.78
N PHE A 356 -19.77 2.76 -10.30
CA PHE A 356 -20.12 1.57 -9.54
C PHE A 356 -19.29 0.37 -10.04
N THR A 357 -18.71 -0.37 -9.09
CA THR A 357 -17.84 -1.52 -9.39
C THR A 357 -18.14 -2.71 -8.48
N ALA A 358 -17.97 -3.92 -9.02
CA ALA A 358 -17.92 -5.17 -8.28
C ALA A 358 -16.54 -5.80 -8.50
N THR A 359 -15.74 -5.91 -7.46
CA THR A 359 -14.39 -6.48 -7.52
C THR A 359 -14.33 -7.78 -6.75
N THR A 360 -13.77 -8.82 -7.34
CA THR A 360 -13.50 -10.09 -6.64
C THR A 360 -12.01 -10.44 -6.80
N ALA A 361 -11.43 -11.04 -5.77
CA ALA A 361 -10.02 -11.44 -5.76
C ALA A 361 -9.81 -12.75 -5.01
N LEU A 362 -8.79 -13.48 -5.43
CA LEU A 362 -8.23 -14.63 -4.74
C LEU A 362 -6.76 -14.32 -4.41
N ALA A 363 -6.41 -14.42 -3.14
CA ALA A 363 -5.05 -14.17 -2.68
C ALA A 363 -4.50 -15.37 -1.90
N ILE A 364 -3.19 -15.61 -2.10
CA ILE A 364 -2.42 -16.64 -1.39
C ILE A 364 -1.15 -16.03 -0.81
N SER A 365 -0.75 -16.47 0.38
CA SER A 365 0.54 -16.16 0.99
C SER A 365 1.24 -17.44 1.47
N PHE A 366 2.56 -17.49 1.42
CA PHE A 366 3.36 -18.65 1.84
C PHE A 366 4.72 -18.23 2.40
#